data_72a3375403a67772c12ed9436fbf67b4
#
_entry.id   72a3375403a67772c12ed9436fbf67b4
#
_cell.length_a   1.000
_cell.length_b   1.000
_cell.length_c   1.000
_cell.angle_alpha   90.00
_cell.angle_beta   90.00
_cell.angle_gamma   90.00
#
_symmetry.space_group_name_H-M   'P 1'
#
loop_
_entity.id
_entity.type
_entity.pdbx_description
1 polymer ?
#
loop_
_entity_poly.entity_id
_entity_poly.type
_entity_poly.pdbx_seq_one_letter_code
_entity_poly.pdbx_strand_id
1 'polypeptide(L)'
;HDTPESVGYVLTGKDARFGVCTDTGCVTAEMLDALAGCDAAVIEANHDVNMLRAGRYPVYLKRRILSDRGHLSNEACAQLACALAKTGVRSLVLGHLSRENNRPGLAERAVREALDGEGFSAVTLRVAPAEGDLELEVTPCCASN
;
A
#
# COMPACT_ATOMS: atom_id res chain seq x y z
N HIS A 1 2.19 13.64 3.96
CA HIS A 1 3.17 13.97 2.93
C HIS A 1 3.47 15.47 2.91
N ASP A 2 4.43 15.91 2.10
CA ASP A 2 4.94 17.30 2.02
C ASP A 2 3.94 18.36 1.55
N THR A 3 2.76 17.95 1.14
CA THR A 3 1.67 18.83 0.75
C THR A 3 0.74 19.11 1.92
N PRO A 4 0.02 20.24 1.93
CA PRO A 4 -1.03 20.52 2.92
C PRO A 4 -2.11 19.43 2.94
N GLU A 5 -2.38 18.80 1.79
CA GLU A 5 -3.34 17.72 1.62
C GLU A 5 -2.75 16.64 0.71
N SER A 6 -2.64 15.41 1.21
CA SER A 6 -2.38 14.24 0.40
C SER A 6 -3.69 13.75 -0.19
N VAL A 7 -3.68 13.37 -1.46
CA VAL A 7 -4.86 12.88 -2.16
C VAL A 7 -4.66 11.45 -2.65
N GLY A 8 -5.68 10.63 -2.51
CA GLY A 8 -5.81 9.34 -3.16
C GLY A 8 -6.89 9.40 -4.23
N TYR A 9 -7.00 8.37 -5.03
CA TYR A 9 -7.97 8.29 -6.11
C TYR A 9 -8.73 6.97 -6.04
N VAL A 10 -10.02 7.03 -6.32
CA VAL A 10 -10.84 5.85 -6.60
C VAL A 10 -11.43 6.01 -7.99
N LEU A 11 -11.06 5.11 -8.87
CA LEU A 11 -11.56 5.02 -10.23
C LEU A 11 -12.72 4.03 -10.24
N THR A 12 -13.90 4.46 -10.65
CA THR A 12 -15.07 3.60 -10.74
C THR A 12 -15.45 3.39 -12.19
N GLY A 13 -15.32 2.16 -12.64
CA GLY A 13 -15.80 1.71 -13.95
C GLY A 13 -17.23 1.18 -13.85
N LYS A 14 -17.71 0.57 -14.94
CA LYS A 14 -19.04 -0.02 -14.99
C LYS A 14 -19.19 -1.17 -13.98
N ASP A 15 -18.19 -2.02 -13.89
CA ASP A 15 -18.25 -3.27 -13.15
C ASP A 15 -17.09 -3.44 -12.15
N ALA A 16 -16.19 -2.45 -12.01
CA ALA A 16 -15.02 -2.55 -11.15
C ALA A 16 -14.63 -1.20 -10.52
N ARG A 17 -14.06 -1.26 -9.32
CA ARG A 17 -13.49 -0.13 -8.58
C ARG A 17 -12.00 -0.36 -8.30
N PHE A 18 -11.20 0.65 -8.57
CA PHE A 18 -9.75 0.60 -8.40
C PHE A 18 -9.27 1.80 -7.58
N GLY A 19 -8.55 1.52 -6.50
CA GLY A 19 -8.00 2.55 -5.61
C GLY A 19 -6.52 2.81 -5.86
N VAL A 20 -6.08 4.06 -5.66
CA VAL A 20 -4.66 4.43 -5.64
C VAL A 20 -4.41 5.31 -4.45
N CYS A 21 -3.49 4.91 -3.58
CA CYS A 21 -3.09 5.66 -2.40
C CYS A 21 -1.59 5.53 -2.16
N THR A 22 -0.86 6.55 -2.56
CA THR A 22 0.59 6.70 -2.34
C THR A 22 0.86 8.05 -1.70
N ASP A 23 2.10 8.29 -1.29
CA ASP A 23 2.52 9.54 -0.68
C ASP A 23 1.73 9.89 0.59
N THR A 24 1.56 8.90 1.46
CA THR A 24 0.86 9.06 2.73
C THR A 24 1.72 8.57 3.90
N GLY A 25 1.78 9.37 4.95
CA GLY A 25 2.55 9.05 6.17
C GLY A 25 1.76 8.25 7.21
N CYS A 26 0.44 8.20 7.09
CA CYS A 26 -0.43 7.48 8.00
C CYS A 26 -1.69 6.96 7.31
N VAL A 27 -2.30 5.95 7.92
CA VAL A 27 -3.59 5.40 7.49
C VAL A 27 -4.70 6.15 8.20
N THR A 28 -5.58 6.82 7.46
CA THR A 28 -6.72 7.54 8.02
C THR A 28 -8.02 6.78 7.82
N ALA A 29 -9.04 7.11 8.62
CA ALA A 29 -10.37 6.53 8.46
C ALA A 29 -10.98 6.84 7.09
N GLU A 30 -10.82 8.08 6.62
CA GLU A 30 -11.32 8.53 5.31
C GLU A 30 -10.67 7.74 4.16
N MET A 31 -9.37 7.44 4.27
CA MET A 31 -8.67 6.61 3.30
C MET A 31 -9.22 5.18 3.28
N LEU A 32 -9.42 4.59 4.46
CA LEU A 32 -10.01 3.25 4.57
C LEU A 32 -11.42 3.19 4.01
N ASP A 33 -12.25 4.18 4.33
CA ASP A 33 -13.63 4.27 3.84
C ASP A 33 -13.67 4.44 2.31
N ALA A 34 -12.78 5.28 1.76
CA ALA A 34 -12.70 5.50 0.32
C ALA A 34 -12.26 4.24 -0.45
N LEU A 35 -11.29 3.50 0.09
CA LEU A 35 -10.74 2.28 -0.54
C LEU A 35 -11.57 1.04 -0.24
N ALA A 36 -12.48 1.08 0.74
CA ALA A 36 -13.33 -0.04 1.07
C ALA A 36 -14.19 -0.47 -0.14
N GLY A 37 -14.24 -1.78 -0.37
CA GLY A 37 -15.00 -2.36 -1.49
C GLY A 37 -14.42 -2.04 -2.87
N CYS A 38 -13.18 -1.59 -2.98
CA CYS A 38 -12.44 -1.65 -4.24
C CYS A 38 -12.10 -3.10 -4.56
N ASP A 39 -12.11 -3.45 -5.84
CA ASP A 39 -11.72 -4.79 -6.30
C ASP A 39 -10.20 -4.95 -6.26
N ALA A 40 -9.49 -3.85 -6.54
CA ALA A 40 -8.04 -3.79 -6.43
C ALA A 40 -7.58 -2.40 -5.95
N ALA A 41 -6.38 -2.34 -5.36
CA ALA A 41 -5.76 -1.07 -4.97
C ALA A 41 -4.24 -1.08 -5.11
N VAL A 42 -3.68 0.08 -5.48
CA VAL A 42 -2.27 0.40 -5.30
C VAL A 42 -2.12 1.11 -3.96
N ILE A 43 -1.26 0.58 -3.10
CA ILE A 43 -0.97 1.14 -1.78
C ILE A 43 0.53 1.35 -1.60
N GLU A 44 0.90 2.32 -0.78
CA GLU A 44 2.29 2.65 -0.54
C GLU A 44 2.97 1.61 0.36
N ALA A 45 4.17 1.16 -0.07
CA ALA A 45 5.12 0.41 0.75
C ALA A 45 6.50 1.06 0.62
N ASN A 46 6.67 2.23 1.23
CA ASN A 46 7.81 3.07 0.92
C ASN A 46 9.12 2.52 1.48
N HIS A 47 9.19 2.17 2.76
CA HIS A 47 10.46 1.86 3.37
C HIS A 47 10.39 0.70 4.39
N ASP A 48 11.48 -0.03 4.49
CA ASP A 48 11.80 -0.87 5.64
C ASP A 48 12.38 0.02 6.75
N VAL A 49 11.81 -0.06 7.96
CA VAL A 49 12.18 0.80 9.08
C VAL A 49 13.64 0.60 9.49
N ASN A 50 14.16 -0.63 9.43
CA ASN A 50 15.54 -0.92 9.81
C ASN A 50 16.53 -0.40 8.76
N MET A 51 16.21 -0.57 7.47
CA MET A 51 17.02 0.01 6.39
C MET A 51 17.06 1.54 6.47
N LEU A 52 15.91 2.18 6.71
CA LEU A 52 15.85 3.62 6.84
C LEU A 52 16.67 4.10 8.04
N ARG A 53 16.54 3.45 9.20
CA ARG A 53 17.32 3.80 10.41
C ARG A 53 18.82 3.65 10.21
N ALA A 54 19.26 2.55 9.59
CA ALA A 54 20.67 2.27 9.29
C ALA A 54 21.20 3.06 8.08
N GLY A 55 20.31 3.54 7.20
CA GLY A 55 20.64 4.19 5.95
C GLY A 55 21.39 5.53 6.10
N ARG A 56 21.84 6.06 4.96
CA ARG A 56 22.71 7.27 4.91
C ARG A 56 21.97 8.60 5.06
N TYR A 57 20.64 8.60 5.10
CA TYR A 57 19.87 9.83 5.20
C TYR A 57 20.18 10.60 6.49
N PRO A 58 20.21 11.94 6.45
CA PRO A 58 20.33 12.76 7.64
C PRO A 58 19.21 12.49 8.66
N VAL A 59 19.49 12.68 9.93
CA VAL A 59 18.54 12.37 11.04
C VAL A 59 17.21 13.10 10.86
N TYR A 60 17.24 14.36 10.43
CA TYR A 60 16.01 15.14 10.23
C TYR A 60 15.11 14.52 9.14
N LEU A 61 15.73 14.02 8.06
CA LEU A 61 14.99 13.38 6.95
C LEU A 61 14.40 12.03 7.38
N LYS A 62 15.16 11.22 8.13
CA LYS A 62 14.65 9.98 8.71
C LYS A 62 13.44 10.22 9.62
N ARG A 63 13.53 11.22 10.50
CA ARG A 63 12.41 11.61 11.37
C ARG A 63 11.18 12.03 10.58
N ARG A 64 11.38 12.78 9.50
CA ARG A 64 10.29 13.22 8.63
C ARG A 64 9.63 12.04 7.93
N ILE A 65 10.41 11.14 7.32
CA ILE A 65 9.88 9.94 6.65
C ILE A 65 9.08 9.06 7.61
N LEU A 66 9.53 8.92 8.86
CA LEU A 66 8.88 8.13 9.91
C LEU A 66 7.68 8.83 10.57
N SER A 67 7.38 10.07 10.22
CA SER A 67 6.25 10.82 10.80
C SER A 67 4.97 10.62 9.99
N ASP A 68 3.83 11.02 10.57
CA ASP A 68 2.52 10.99 9.91
C ASP A 68 2.45 11.85 8.62
N ARG A 69 3.45 12.71 8.40
CA ARG A 69 3.63 13.50 7.18
C ARG A 69 4.67 12.93 6.23
N GLY A 70 5.18 11.75 6.52
CA GLY A 70 6.18 11.06 5.71
C GLY A 70 5.56 10.06 4.75
N HIS A 71 5.98 8.80 4.90
CA HIS A 71 5.57 7.71 4.03
C HIS A 71 5.26 6.45 4.84
N LEU A 72 4.39 5.59 4.33
CA LEU A 72 4.09 4.32 4.98
C LEU A 72 5.31 3.39 4.96
N SER A 73 5.62 2.83 6.13
CA SER A 73 6.56 1.72 6.23
C SER A 73 5.93 0.43 5.69
N ASN A 74 6.76 -0.60 5.47
CA ASN A 74 6.27 -1.92 5.07
C ASN A 74 5.28 -2.49 6.10
N GLU A 75 5.51 -2.25 7.40
CA GLU A 75 4.63 -2.69 8.48
C GLU A 75 3.29 -1.95 8.48
N ALA A 76 3.31 -0.63 8.28
CA ALA A 76 2.08 0.17 8.17
C ALA A 76 1.28 -0.21 6.91
N CYS A 77 1.99 -0.45 5.79
CA CYS A 77 1.39 -0.98 4.57
C CYS A 77 0.73 -2.34 4.80
N ALA A 78 1.37 -3.24 5.55
CA ALA A 78 0.82 -4.56 5.89
C ALA A 78 -0.49 -4.43 6.70
N GLN A 79 -0.55 -3.51 7.66
CA GLN A 79 -1.76 -3.23 8.42
C GLN A 79 -2.89 -2.69 7.51
N LEU A 80 -2.56 -1.77 6.61
CA LEU A 80 -3.51 -1.27 5.60
C LEU A 80 -4.01 -2.40 4.70
N ALA A 81 -3.12 -3.25 4.22
CA ALA A 81 -3.47 -4.38 3.36
C ALA A 81 -4.47 -5.33 4.04
N CYS A 82 -4.23 -5.67 5.31
CA CYS A 82 -5.15 -6.49 6.10
C CYS A 82 -6.51 -5.80 6.31
N ALA A 83 -6.51 -4.50 6.60
CA ALA A 83 -7.74 -3.73 6.74
C ALA A 83 -8.55 -3.73 5.43
N LEU A 84 -7.91 -3.52 4.28
CA LEU A 84 -8.56 -3.56 2.97
C LEU A 84 -9.05 -4.96 2.60
N ALA A 85 -8.29 -6.00 2.90
CA ALA A 85 -8.72 -7.38 2.68
C ALA A 85 -10.02 -7.72 3.45
N LYS A 86 -10.18 -7.20 4.68
CA LYS A 86 -11.42 -7.32 5.48
C LYS A 86 -12.63 -6.66 4.81
N THR A 87 -12.42 -5.62 4.01
CA THR A 87 -13.50 -4.96 3.25
C THR A 87 -13.80 -5.60 1.89
N GLY A 88 -13.06 -6.66 1.53
CA GLY A 88 -13.28 -7.41 0.29
C GLY A 88 -12.33 -7.10 -0.85
N VAL A 89 -11.31 -6.25 -0.65
CA VAL A 89 -10.27 -6.03 -1.65
C VAL A 89 -9.50 -7.32 -1.90
N ARG A 90 -9.37 -7.73 -3.18
CA ARG A 90 -8.80 -9.02 -3.56
C ARG A 90 -7.46 -8.93 -4.26
N SER A 91 -7.10 -7.77 -4.75
CA SER A 91 -5.82 -7.53 -5.46
C SER A 91 -5.14 -6.28 -4.91
N LEU A 92 -3.91 -6.44 -4.49
CA LEU A 92 -3.09 -5.34 -3.97
C LEU A 92 -1.78 -5.24 -4.75
N VAL A 93 -1.42 -4.02 -5.09
CA VAL A 93 -0.12 -3.68 -5.66
C VAL A 93 0.62 -2.77 -4.70
N LEU A 94 1.79 -3.18 -4.29
CA LEU A 94 2.69 -2.37 -3.49
C LEU A 94 3.46 -1.43 -4.41
N GLY A 95 3.27 -0.14 -4.20
CA GLY A 95 3.91 0.91 -5.00
C GLY A 95 4.74 1.88 -4.17
N HIS A 96 5.35 2.85 -4.85
CA HIS A 96 6.11 3.93 -4.25
C HIS A 96 7.26 3.49 -3.32
N LEU A 97 7.95 2.42 -3.68
CA LEU A 97 9.07 1.89 -2.90
C LEU A 97 10.30 2.80 -2.99
N SER A 98 10.91 3.10 -1.85
CA SER A 98 12.19 3.81 -1.78
C SER A 98 13.30 2.97 -2.39
N ARG A 99 14.02 3.52 -3.36
CA ARG A 99 15.17 2.85 -3.98
C ARG A 99 16.32 2.60 -2.99
N GLU A 100 16.47 3.46 -1.97
CA GLU A 100 17.55 3.37 -0.98
C GLU A 100 17.16 2.61 0.28
N ASN A 101 15.90 2.77 0.74
CA ASN A 101 15.47 2.29 2.05
C ASN A 101 14.46 1.16 1.96
N ASN A 102 14.32 0.51 0.81
CA ASN A 102 13.47 -0.66 0.65
C ASN A 102 14.04 -1.64 -0.39
N ARG A 103 13.44 -2.82 -0.44
CA ARG A 103 13.62 -3.83 -1.49
C ARG A 103 12.27 -4.49 -1.77
N PRO A 104 11.94 -4.77 -3.04
CA PRO A 104 10.65 -5.41 -3.40
C PRO A 104 10.32 -6.64 -2.55
N GLY A 105 11.28 -7.54 -2.39
CA GLY A 105 11.07 -8.75 -1.58
C GLY A 105 10.89 -8.52 -0.08
N LEU A 106 11.37 -7.40 0.49
CA LEU A 106 11.10 -7.05 1.89
C LEU A 106 9.67 -6.54 2.05
N ALA A 107 9.24 -5.67 1.16
CA ALA A 107 7.86 -5.15 1.16
C ALA A 107 6.85 -6.28 0.94
N GLU A 108 7.07 -7.11 -0.08
CA GLU A 108 6.20 -8.25 -0.39
C GLU A 108 6.10 -9.22 0.78
N ARG A 109 7.22 -9.60 1.38
CA ARG A 109 7.25 -10.52 2.51
C ARG A 109 6.48 -9.97 3.71
N ALA A 110 6.72 -8.71 4.10
CA ALA A 110 6.05 -8.10 5.25
C ALA A 110 4.52 -8.10 5.08
N VAL A 111 4.03 -7.73 3.89
CA VAL A 111 2.60 -7.69 3.60
C VAL A 111 2.02 -9.10 3.46
N ARG A 112 2.73 -10.04 2.81
CA ARG A 112 2.27 -11.42 2.65
C ARG A 112 2.15 -12.14 3.99
N GLU A 113 3.17 -12.05 4.85
CA GLU A 113 3.15 -12.65 6.18
C GLU A 113 1.97 -12.14 7.03
N ALA A 114 1.65 -10.85 6.95
CA ALA A 114 0.52 -10.27 7.66
C ALA A 114 -0.83 -10.77 7.11
N LEU A 115 -1.00 -10.78 5.77
CA LEU A 115 -2.21 -11.28 5.12
C LEU A 115 -2.44 -12.76 5.44
N ASP A 116 -1.41 -13.59 5.35
CA ASP A 116 -1.50 -15.03 5.64
C ASP A 116 -1.83 -15.27 7.11
N GLY A 117 -1.23 -14.51 8.03
CA GLY A 117 -1.50 -14.59 9.47
C GLY A 117 -2.94 -14.23 9.84
N GLU A 118 -3.60 -13.38 9.07
CA GLU A 118 -5.01 -13.01 9.26
C GLU A 118 -5.98 -13.83 8.37
N GLY A 119 -5.50 -14.83 7.63
CA GLY A 119 -6.33 -15.73 6.82
C GLY A 119 -6.67 -15.19 5.42
N PHE A 120 -5.98 -14.17 4.93
CA PHE A 120 -6.17 -13.56 3.62
C PHE A 120 -5.15 -14.02 2.55
N SER A 121 -4.72 -15.27 2.61
CA SER A 121 -3.73 -15.83 1.67
C SER A 121 -4.21 -15.81 0.20
N ALA A 122 -5.52 -15.76 -0.03
CA ALA A 122 -6.11 -15.68 -1.36
C ALA A 122 -5.99 -14.28 -2.02
N VAL A 123 -5.61 -13.23 -1.26
CA VAL A 123 -5.40 -11.90 -1.82
C VAL A 123 -4.21 -11.92 -2.78
N THR A 124 -4.43 -11.52 -4.02
CA THR A 124 -3.37 -11.32 -4.99
C THR A 124 -2.49 -10.16 -4.56
N LEU A 125 -1.21 -10.41 -4.38
CA LEU A 125 -0.23 -9.39 -3.99
C LEU A 125 0.85 -9.30 -5.07
N ARG A 126 1.14 -8.09 -5.52
CA ARG A 126 2.22 -7.78 -6.45
C ARG A 126 2.99 -6.55 -5.98
N VAL A 127 4.22 -6.41 -6.46
CA VAL A 127 5.04 -5.22 -6.24
C VAL A 127 5.24 -4.55 -7.59
N ALA A 128 4.95 -3.25 -7.66
CA ALA A 128 5.21 -2.45 -8.85
C ALA A 128 6.72 -2.43 -9.14
N PRO A 129 7.13 -2.67 -10.39
CA PRO A 129 8.54 -2.59 -10.77
C PRO A 129 9.03 -1.14 -10.66
N ALA A 130 10.34 -0.96 -10.41
CA ALA A 130 10.95 0.37 -10.37
C ALA A 130 10.99 1.04 -11.76
N GLU A 131 10.94 0.25 -12.81
CA GLU A 131 10.94 0.68 -14.21
C GLU A 131 10.07 -0.28 -15.01
N GLY A 132 9.38 0.25 -16.04
CA GLY A 132 8.45 -0.51 -16.86
C GLY A 132 7.03 -0.52 -16.30
N ASP A 133 6.19 -1.38 -16.86
CA ASP A 133 4.77 -1.45 -16.61
C ASP A 133 4.40 -2.71 -15.82
N LEU A 134 3.34 -2.62 -15.05
CA LEU A 134 2.67 -3.75 -14.40
C LEU A 134 1.22 -3.78 -14.87
N GLU A 135 0.85 -4.85 -15.56
CA GLU A 135 -0.54 -5.08 -15.91
C GLU A 135 -1.25 -5.81 -14.76
N LEU A 136 -2.40 -5.28 -14.37
CA LEU A 136 -3.30 -5.88 -13.40
C LEU A 136 -4.69 -6.00 -14.00
N GLU A 137 -5.18 -7.22 -14.13
CA GLU A 137 -6.57 -7.45 -14.45
C GLU A 137 -7.41 -7.30 -13.19
N VAL A 138 -8.35 -6.35 -13.21
CA VAL A 138 -9.26 -6.12 -12.10
C VAL A 138 -10.57 -6.86 -12.39
N THR A 139 -10.76 -7.98 -11.70
CA THR A 139 -12.00 -8.77 -11.82
C THR A 139 -12.99 -8.29 -10.76
N PRO A 140 -14.22 -7.94 -11.16
CA PRO A 140 -15.25 -7.54 -10.21
C PRO A 140 -15.46 -8.60 -9.14
N CYS A 141 -15.61 -8.18 -7.90
CA CYS A 141 -16.08 -9.06 -6.85
C CYS A 141 -17.54 -9.41 -7.20
N CYS A 142 -17.79 -10.67 -7.61
CA CYS A 142 -19.16 -11.13 -7.82
C CYS A 142 -19.93 -10.83 -6.54
N ALA A 143 -20.83 -9.87 -6.60
CA ALA A 143 -21.83 -9.69 -5.55
C ALA A 143 -22.55 -11.03 -5.42
N SER A 144 -22.32 -11.70 -4.30
CA SER A 144 -23.09 -12.90 -3.96
C SER A 144 -24.54 -12.45 -3.83
N ASN A 145 -25.38 -12.88 -4.78
CA ASN A 145 -26.83 -12.74 -4.71
C ASN A 145 -27.37 -13.41 -3.45
#